data_cfccfce7608568ffb2a9190cec6bed12
#
_entry.id   cfccfce7608568ffb2a9190cec6bed12
#
_cell.length_a   1.000
_cell.length_b   1.000
_cell.length_c   1.000
_cell.angle_alpha   90.00
_cell.angle_beta   90.00
_cell.angle_gamma   90.00
#
_symmetry.space_group_name_H-M   'P 1'
#
loop_
_entity.id
_entity.type
_entity.pdbx_description
1 polymer ?
#
loop_
_entity_poly.entity_id
_entity_poly.type
_entity_poly.pdbx_seq_one_letter_code
_entity_poly.pdbx_strand_id
1 'polypeptide(L)'
;MPEHTSFLSYLVAMFPALGKNMENFGNTFVGHHPVGDHQAEPIAAVVLVVAILLGIAFAVRKQIADYDKSVIPDEKLSLRTLVEVVVTYFYTLMRDMMGPERAKRYFPIIGTSALFILVSNFLGMIPGFLPPTSSLNVTAACAIIIAVAFNYY
;
A
#
# COMPACT_ATOMS: atom_id res chain seq x y z
N MET A 1 13.94 21.76 12.74
CA MET A 1 13.47 20.37 12.91
C MET A 1 14.56 19.49 12.36
N PRO A 2 15.02 18.45 13.04
CA PRO A 2 15.99 17.53 12.46
C PRO A 2 15.37 16.90 11.20
N GLU A 3 16.14 16.84 10.14
CA GLU A 3 15.71 16.62 8.75
C GLU A 3 15.05 15.26 8.46
N HIS A 4 14.82 14.42 9.46
CA HIS A 4 14.33 13.04 9.28
C HIS A 4 13.31 12.55 10.32
N THR A 5 12.66 13.45 11.07
CA THR A 5 11.64 13.02 12.03
C THR A 5 10.25 13.12 11.41
N SER A 6 9.63 11.97 11.12
CA SER A 6 8.23 11.89 10.70
C SER A 6 7.29 11.81 11.91
N PHE A 7 6.00 12.10 11.72
CA PHE A 7 5.00 11.87 12.78
C PHE A 7 4.98 10.41 13.24
N LEU A 8 5.36 9.48 12.37
CA LEU A 8 5.47 8.05 12.69
C LEU A 8 6.60 7.74 13.67
N SER A 9 7.69 8.50 13.68
CA SER A 9 8.77 8.33 14.67
C SER A 9 8.27 8.60 16.08
N TYR A 10 7.41 9.60 16.28
CA TYR A 10 6.77 9.87 17.57
C TYR A 10 5.83 8.73 17.99
N LEU A 11 5.11 8.16 17.03
CA LEU A 11 4.19 7.06 17.29
C LEU A 11 4.94 5.77 17.64
N VAL A 12 6.06 5.50 16.97
CA VAL A 12 6.95 4.36 17.28
C VAL A 12 7.62 4.56 18.64
N ALA A 13 8.04 5.78 18.99
CA ALA A 13 8.61 6.11 20.30
C ALA A 13 7.59 5.92 21.45
N MET A 14 6.32 6.04 21.17
CA MET A 14 5.24 5.80 22.15
C MET A 14 5.04 4.30 22.45
N PHE A 15 5.55 3.41 21.58
CA PHE A 15 5.50 1.96 21.77
C PHE A 15 6.92 1.35 21.80
N PRO A 16 7.68 1.49 22.91
CA PRO A 16 9.06 1.02 23.00
C PRO A 16 9.22 -0.50 22.85
N ALA A 17 8.13 -1.26 23.06
CA ALA A 17 8.09 -2.70 22.84
C ALA A 17 8.22 -3.07 21.33
N LEU A 18 7.72 -2.22 20.44
CA LEU A 18 7.87 -2.42 18.98
C LEU A 18 9.32 -2.17 18.54
N GLY A 19 9.97 -1.12 19.04
CA GLY A 19 11.37 -0.81 18.74
C GLY A 19 12.33 -1.94 19.14
N LYS A 20 12.19 -2.46 20.37
CA LYS A 20 13.04 -3.57 20.87
C LYS A 20 12.87 -4.88 20.09
N ASN A 21 11.64 -5.20 19.67
CA ASN A 21 11.40 -6.40 18.87
C ASN A 21 11.93 -6.25 17.44
N MET A 22 12.00 -5.03 16.92
CA MET A 22 12.55 -4.75 15.59
C MET A 22 14.07 -4.77 15.53
N GLU A 23 14.79 -4.49 16.62
CA GLU A 23 16.24 -4.70 16.73
C GLU A 23 16.63 -6.16 16.41
N ASN A 24 15.77 -7.11 16.76
CA ASN A 24 16.01 -8.54 16.47
C ASN A 24 15.73 -8.92 14.99
N PHE A 25 14.99 -8.11 14.23
CA PHE A 25 14.75 -8.31 12.80
C PHE A 25 15.70 -7.54 11.89
N GLY A 26 16.64 -6.80 12.44
CA GLY A 26 17.39 -5.73 11.79
C GLY A 26 18.65 -6.12 11.04
N ASN A 27 18.79 -7.33 10.53
CA ASN A 27 19.84 -7.62 9.56
C ASN A 27 19.34 -7.28 8.16
N THR A 28 19.68 -6.10 7.66
CA THR A 28 19.42 -5.74 6.26
C THR A 28 20.19 -6.68 5.33
N PHE A 29 19.55 -7.11 4.26
CA PHE A 29 20.14 -8.01 3.25
C PHE A 29 21.39 -7.43 2.57
N VAL A 30 21.63 -6.13 2.69
CA VAL A 30 22.78 -5.41 2.14
C VAL A 30 23.31 -4.46 3.20
N GLY A 31 24.29 -4.93 3.96
CA GLY A 31 25.12 -4.13 4.84
C GLY A 31 24.79 -4.23 6.33
N HIS A 32 25.85 -4.37 7.12
CA HIS A 32 25.85 -4.31 8.58
C HIS A 32 25.73 -2.84 9.02
N HIS A 33 24.53 -2.28 8.97
CA HIS A 33 24.27 -1.03 9.65
C HIS A 33 23.48 -1.34 10.93
N PRO A 34 23.93 -0.84 12.10
CA PRO A 34 23.15 -0.97 13.32
C PRO A 34 21.78 -0.34 13.07
N VAL A 35 20.75 -1.09 13.41
CA VAL A 35 19.35 -0.65 13.27
C VAL A 35 19.14 0.56 14.19
N GLY A 36 19.21 1.76 13.63
CA GLY A 36 18.83 2.97 14.34
C GLY A 36 17.29 3.07 14.39
N ASP A 37 16.78 3.88 15.29
CA ASP A 37 15.34 4.16 15.49
C ASP A 37 14.57 4.49 14.20
N HIS A 38 15.27 4.89 13.14
CA HIS A 38 14.70 5.26 11.83
C HIS A 38 14.27 4.08 10.94
N GLN A 39 14.67 2.85 11.24
CA GLN A 39 14.30 1.69 10.41
C GLN A 39 12.93 1.12 10.74
N ALA A 40 12.36 1.45 11.89
CA ALA A 40 11.00 1.08 12.26
C ALA A 40 9.94 1.92 11.52
N GLU A 41 10.29 3.13 11.08
CA GLU A 41 9.36 4.04 10.39
C GLU A 41 8.77 3.48 9.09
N PRO A 42 9.55 2.89 8.15
CA PRO A 42 8.97 2.34 6.93
C PRO A 42 8.00 1.20 7.20
N ILE A 43 8.25 0.37 8.21
CA ILE A 43 7.36 -0.74 8.57
C ILE A 43 6.05 -0.21 9.16
N ALA A 44 6.13 0.78 10.06
CA ALA A 44 4.94 1.43 10.60
C ALA A 44 4.13 2.11 9.49
N ALA A 45 4.80 2.75 8.52
CA ALA A 45 4.16 3.35 7.36
C ALA A 45 3.47 2.31 6.47
N VAL A 46 4.10 1.15 6.22
CA VAL A 46 3.47 0.04 5.49
C VAL A 46 2.22 -0.45 6.21
N VAL A 47 2.28 -0.69 7.51
CA VAL A 47 1.13 -1.13 8.31
C VAL A 47 0.00 -0.11 8.24
N LEU A 48 0.31 1.18 8.32
CA LEU A 48 -0.66 2.26 8.21
C LEU A 48 -1.33 2.26 6.83
N VAL A 49 -0.58 2.17 5.73
CA VAL A 49 -1.12 2.12 4.37
C VAL A 49 -2.01 0.88 4.18
N VAL A 50 -1.57 -0.28 4.67
CA VAL A 50 -2.36 -1.51 4.60
C VAL A 50 -3.66 -1.35 5.41
N ALA A 51 -3.61 -0.76 6.60
CA ALA A 51 -4.80 -0.49 7.41
C ALA A 51 -5.78 0.46 6.69
N ILE A 52 -5.28 1.51 6.03
CA ILE A 52 -6.09 2.43 5.22
C ILE A 52 -6.75 1.68 4.06
N LEU A 53 -6.00 0.86 3.32
CA LEU A 53 -6.53 0.06 2.21
C LEU A 53 -7.60 -0.92 2.66
N LEU A 54 -7.38 -1.62 3.78
CA LEU A 54 -8.37 -2.51 4.37
C LEU A 54 -9.61 -1.73 4.81
N GLY A 55 -9.45 -0.57 5.44
CA GLY A 55 -10.56 0.31 5.83
C GLY A 55 -11.41 0.74 4.62
N ILE A 56 -10.75 1.16 3.52
CA ILE A 56 -11.43 1.51 2.27
C ILE A 56 -12.15 0.28 1.70
N ALA A 57 -11.48 -0.88 1.67
CA ALA A 57 -12.07 -2.12 1.15
C ALA A 57 -13.31 -2.54 1.94
N PHE A 58 -13.28 -2.45 3.27
CA PHE A 58 -14.44 -2.74 4.12
C PHE A 58 -15.56 -1.73 3.91
N ALA A 59 -15.26 -0.44 3.79
CA ALA A 59 -16.25 0.60 3.55
C ALA A 59 -16.95 0.40 2.20
N VAL A 60 -16.18 0.13 1.14
CA VAL A 60 -16.71 -0.12 -0.22
C VAL A 60 -17.50 -1.43 -0.25
N ARG A 61 -16.99 -2.50 0.39
CA ARG A 61 -17.71 -3.78 0.49
C ARG A 61 -19.08 -3.63 1.13
N LYS A 62 -19.19 -2.81 2.19
CA LYS A 62 -20.45 -2.55 2.86
C LYS A 62 -21.46 -1.81 1.97
N GLN A 63 -20.97 -0.93 1.09
CA GLN A 63 -21.83 -0.21 0.12
C GLN A 63 -22.25 -1.08 -1.07
N ILE A 64 -21.45 -2.08 -1.46
CA ILE A 64 -21.74 -3.01 -2.55
C ILE A 64 -22.65 -4.16 -2.10
N ALA A 65 -22.78 -4.42 -0.80
CA ALA A 65 -23.62 -5.51 -0.28
C ALA A 65 -25.12 -5.38 -0.65
N ASP A 66 -25.60 -4.16 -0.95
CA ASP A 66 -26.93 -3.90 -1.51
C ASP A 66 -26.87 -3.94 -3.04
N TYR A 67 -26.82 -5.13 -3.64
CA TYR A 67 -26.72 -5.33 -5.09
C TYR A 67 -27.81 -4.66 -5.90
N ASP A 68 -29.04 -4.60 -5.41
CA ASP A 68 -30.19 -4.02 -6.13
C ASP A 68 -30.13 -2.48 -6.28
N LYS A 69 -29.40 -1.81 -5.38
CA LYS A 69 -29.18 -0.35 -5.44
C LYS A 69 -27.86 0.02 -6.11
N SER A 70 -26.96 -0.95 -6.32
CA SER A 70 -25.60 -0.73 -6.79
C SER A 70 -25.48 -0.58 -8.31
N VAL A 71 -26.52 -0.90 -9.05
CA VAL A 71 -26.54 -0.87 -10.53
C VAL A 71 -26.73 0.55 -11.08
N ILE A 72 -27.23 1.48 -10.27
CA ILE A 72 -27.41 2.87 -10.67
C ILE A 72 -26.18 3.65 -10.22
N PRO A 73 -25.43 4.30 -11.15
CA PRO A 73 -24.33 5.17 -10.76
C PRO A 73 -24.85 6.29 -9.87
N ASP A 74 -24.25 6.44 -8.68
CA ASP A 74 -24.55 7.56 -7.80
C ASP A 74 -24.19 8.88 -8.51
N GLU A 75 -25.13 9.82 -8.60
CA GLU A 75 -24.88 11.17 -9.13
C GLU A 75 -23.87 11.97 -8.30
N LYS A 76 -23.49 11.46 -7.13
CA LYS A 76 -22.56 12.11 -6.21
C LYS A 76 -21.23 11.37 -6.19
N LEU A 77 -20.13 12.13 -6.14
CA LEU A 77 -18.78 11.63 -5.91
C LEU A 77 -18.73 10.93 -4.54
N SER A 78 -18.95 9.64 -4.54
CA SER A 78 -18.84 8.77 -3.38
C SER A 78 -17.44 8.15 -3.34
N LEU A 79 -16.97 7.75 -2.16
CA LEU A 79 -15.74 6.95 -1.98
C LEU A 79 -15.76 5.70 -2.87
N ARG A 80 -16.94 5.09 -3.03
CA ARG A 80 -17.19 3.97 -3.92
C ARG A 80 -16.88 4.33 -5.37
N THR A 81 -17.43 5.43 -5.88
CA THR A 81 -17.22 5.88 -7.26
C THR A 81 -15.75 6.15 -7.53
N LEU A 82 -15.04 6.77 -6.57
CA LEU A 82 -13.60 7.03 -6.70
C LEU A 82 -12.80 5.73 -6.79
N VAL A 83 -13.05 4.77 -5.91
CA VAL A 83 -12.37 3.46 -5.95
C VAL A 83 -12.72 2.71 -7.23
N GLU A 84 -13.97 2.72 -7.67
CA GLU A 84 -14.43 2.09 -8.90
C GLU A 84 -13.73 2.66 -10.12
N VAL A 85 -13.61 3.98 -10.23
CA VAL A 85 -12.88 4.65 -11.32
C VAL A 85 -11.41 4.24 -11.34
N VAL A 86 -10.73 4.28 -10.18
CA VAL A 86 -9.31 3.90 -10.09
C VAL A 86 -9.10 2.43 -10.46
N VAL A 87 -9.91 1.53 -9.91
CA VAL A 87 -9.83 0.09 -10.17
C VAL A 87 -10.12 -0.21 -11.65
N THR A 88 -11.15 0.41 -12.21
CA THR A 88 -11.51 0.25 -13.63
C THR A 88 -10.42 0.77 -14.54
N TYR A 89 -9.81 1.90 -14.21
CA TYR A 89 -8.68 2.45 -14.97
C TYR A 89 -7.51 1.48 -15.03
N PHE A 90 -7.06 0.94 -13.89
CA PHE A 90 -5.97 -0.03 -13.84
C PHE A 90 -6.33 -1.34 -14.55
N TYR A 91 -7.56 -1.81 -14.39
CA TYR A 91 -8.02 -3.02 -15.08
C TYR A 91 -8.02 -2.84 -16.61
N THR A 92 -8.52 -1.70 -17.09
CA THR A 92 -8.54 -1.39 -18.53
C THR A 92 -7.14 -1.30 -19.09
N LEU A 93 -6.22 -0.62 -18.39
CA LEU A 93 -4.81 -0.53 -18.77
C LEU A 93 -4.18 -1.92 -18.90
N MET A 94 -4.40 -2.79 -17.91
CA MET A 94 -3.89 -4.16 -17.94
C MET A 94 -4.49 -4.97 -19.09
N ARG A 95 -5.79 -4.83 -19.32
CA ARG A 95 -6.49 -5.52 -20.40
C ARG A 95 -5.94 -5.13 -21.77
N ASP A 96 -5.65 -3.86 -21.97
CA ASP A 96 -5.14 -3.35 -23.23
C ASP A 96 -3.68 -3.80 -23.49
N MET A 97 -2.89 -4.02 -22.42
CA MET A 97 -1.50 -4.46 -22.52
C MET A 97 -1.36 -5.98 -22.69
N MET A 98 -2.11 -6.79 -21.95
CA MET A 98 -1.89 -8.25 -21.87
C MET A 98 -3.09 -9.10 -22.34
N GLY A 99 -4.18 -8.45 -22.71
CA GLY A 99 -5.43 -9.11 -23.11
C GLY A 99 -6.35 -9.45 -21.92
N PRO A 100 -7.65 -9.72 -22.18
CA PRO A 100 -8.67 -9.81 -21.15
C PRO A 100 -8.49 -10.99 -20.20
N GLU A 101 -8.05 -12.15 -20.68
CA GLU A 101 -7.89 -13.34 -19.84
C GLU A 101 -6.74 -13.21 -18.85
N ARG A 102 -5.59 -12.74 -19.32
CA ARG A 102 -4.42 -12.54 -18.46
C ARG A 102 -4.65 -11.38 -17.50
N ALA A 103 -5.26 -10.29 -17.95
CA ALA A 103 -5.60 -9.18 -17.08
C ALA A 103 -6.47 -9.63 -15.91
N LYS A 104 -7.52 -10.40 -16.13
CA LYS A 104 -8.39 -10.92 -15.08
C LYS A 104 -7.62 -11.80 -14.08
N ARG A 105 -6.67 -12.59 -14.55
CA ARG A 105 -5.88 -13.51 -13.71
C ARG A 105 -4.88 -12.78 -12.83
N TYR A 106 -4.14 -11.82 -13.39
CA TYR A 106 -3.06 -11.10 -12.70
C TYR A 106 -3.54 -9.83 -11.97
N PHE A 107 -4.74 -9.35 -12.27
CA PHE A 107 -5.30 -8.14 -11.68
C PHE A 107 -5.28 -8.12 -10.14
N PRO A 108 -5.61 -9.20 -9.41
CA PRO A 108 -5.57 -9.15 -7.95
C PRO A 108 -4.19 -8.78 -7.39
N ILE A 109 -3.11 -9.26 -7.99
CA ILE A 109 -1.75 -9.02 -7.51
C ILE A 109 -1.25 -7.65 -7.97
N ILE A 110 -1.37 -7.37 -9.28
CA ILE A 110 -0.89 -6.11 -9.84
C ILE A 110 -1.75 -4.94 -9.36
N GLY A 111 -3.07 -5.12 -9.33
CA GLY A 111 -4.01 -4.10 -8.87
C GLY A 111 -3.82 -3.74 -7.40
N THR A 112 -3.63 -4.72 -6.52
CA THR A 112 -3.35 -4.44 -5.11
C THR A 112 -2.02 -3.73 -4.91
N SER A 113 -0.97 -4.14 -5.66
CA SER A 113 0.33 -3.47 -5.61
C SER A 113 0.24 -2.03 -6.14
N ALA A 114 -0.51 -1.80 -7.23
CA ALA A 114 -0.73 -0.48 -7.79
C ALA A 114 -1.47 0.44 -6.80
N LEU A 115 -2.53 -0.07 -6.15
CA LEU A 115 -3.25 0.67 -5.11
C LEU A 115 -2.39 0.96 -3.90
N PHE A 116 -1.55 0.01 -3.48
CA PHE A 116 -0.61 0.21 -2.39
C PHE A 116 0.37 1.35 -2.70
N ILE A 117 0.98 1.35 -3.88
CA ILE A 117 1.91 2.40 -4.32
C ILE A 117 1.18 3.74 -4.44
N LEU A 118 -0.03 3.75 -4.98
CA LEU A 118 -0.85 4.96 -5.11
C LEU A 118 -1.12 5.59 -3.74
N VAL A 119 -1.64 4.83 -2.79
CA VAL A 119 -1.95 5.32 -1.43
C VAL A 119 -0.67 5.73 -0.69
N SER A 120 0.43 4.99 -0.87
CA SER A 120 1.73 5.34 -0.31
C SER A 120 2.22 6.70 -0.80
N ASN A 121 2.07 6.98 -2.09
CA ASN A 121 2.46 8.26 -2.67
C ASN A 121 1.55 9.40 -2.18
N PHE A 122 0.25 9.18 -2.04
CA PHE A 122 -0.65 10.14 -1.43
C PHE A 122 -0.27 10.45 0.02
N LEU A 123 0.12 9.45 0.78
CA LEU A 123 0.59 9.66 2.15
C LEU A 123 1.84 10.56 2.18
N GLY A 124 2.75 10.37 1.22
CA GLY A 124 3.95 11.20 1.08
C GLY A 124 3.69 12.66 0.68
N MET A 125 2.50 12.98 0.18
CA MET A 125 2.10 14.38 -0.10
C MET A 125 1.73 15.13 1.18
N ILE A 126 1.49 14.43 2.28
CA ILE A 126 1.19 15.05 3.57
C ILE A 126 2.51 15.41 4.25
N PRO A 127 2.77 16.70 4.53
CA PRO A 127 4.01 17.11 5.17
C PRO A 127 4.12 16.46 6.56
N GLY A 128 5.25 15.80 6.82
CA GLY A 128 5.50 15.07 8.07
C GLY A 128 5.25 13.56 7.99
N PHE A 129 4.78 13.04 6.85
CA PHE A 129 4.74 11.59 6.59
C PHE A 129 5.78 11.22 5.53
N LEU A 130 6.59 10.21 5.86
CA LEU A 130 7.48 9.60 4.87
C LEU A 130 6.70 8.48 4.15
N PRO A 131 6.64 8.51 2.80
CA PRO A 131 5.99 7.43 2.07
C PRO A 131 6.77 6.13 2.29
N PRO A 132 6.11 5.00 2.57
CA PRO A 132 6.80 3.71 2.74
C PRO A 132 7.57 3.29 1.48
N THR A 133 7.13 3.76 0.31
CA THR A 133 7.80 3.54 -0.98
C THR A 133 9.13 4.27 -1.15
N SER A 134 9.50 5.20 -0.26
CA SER A 134 10.83 5.80 -0.21
C SER A 134 11.91 4.80 0.25
N SER A 135 11.52 3.74 0.93
CA SER A 135 12.41 2.68 1.37
C SER A 135 12.64 1.65 0.26
N LEU A 136 13.92 1.42 -0.08
CA LEU A 136 14.30 0.40 -1.08
C LEU A 136 13.77 -0.99 -0.72
N ASN A 137 13.74 -1.33 0.57
CA ASN A 137 13.27 -2.63 1.04
C ASN A 137 11.79 -2.86 0.70
N VAL A 138 10.96 -1.84 0.85
CA VAL A 138 9.51 -1.92 0.54
C VAL A 138 9.29 -2.04 -0.96
N THR A 139 9.96 -1.20 -1.75
CA THR A 139 9.82 -1.23 -3.22
C THR A 139 10.38 -2.52 -3.82
N ALA A 140 11.53 -3.00 -3.32
CA ALA A 140 12.11 -4.28 -3.74
C ALA A 140 11.20 -5.46 -3.37
N ALA A 141 10.59 -5.47 -2.18
CA ALA A 141 9.65 -6.50 -1.78
C ALA A 141 8.43 -6.56 -2.74
N CYS A 142 7.83 -5.43 -3.06
CA CYS A 142 6.73 -5.37 -4.04
C CYS A 142 7.17 -5.90 -5.42
N ALA A 143 8.35 -5.50 -5.89
CA ALA A 143 8.87 -5.93 -7.19
C ALA A 143 9.14 -7.44 -7.21
N ILE A 144 9.71 -8.01 -6.15
CA ILE A 144 9.99 -9.45 -6.03
C ILE A 144 8.68 -10.24 -6.01
N ILE A 145 7.67 -9.80 -5.24
CA ILE A 145 6.36 -10.46 -5.17
C ILE A 145 5.74 -10.51 -6.56
N ILE A 146 5.74 -9.41 -7.30
CA ILE A 146 5.21 -9.35 -8.67
C ILE A 146 6.01 -10.26 -9.60
N ALA A 147 7.34 -10.22 -9.55
CA ALA A 147 8.21 -11.04 -10.39
C ALA A 147 7.98 -12.56 -10.13
N VAL A 148 7.89 -12.96 -8.87
CA VAL A 148 7.59 -14.35 -8.50
C VAL A 148 6.21 -14.75 -8.98
N ALA A 149 5.20 -13.91 -8.79
CA ALA A 149 3.85 -14.19 -9.25
C ALA A 149 3.79 -14.38 -10.77
N PHE A 150 4.50 -13.55 -11.56
CA PHE A 150 4.57 -13.70 -13.02
C PHE A 150 5.30 -14.97 -13.46
N ASN A 151 6.30 -15.41 -12.72
CA ASN A 151 7.07 -16.63 -13.09
C ASN A 151 6.36 -17.92 -12.63
N TYR A 152 5.53 -17.85 -11.61
CA TYR A 152 4.88 -19.05 -11.05
C TYR A 152 3.52 -19.34 -11.69
N TYR A 153 2.90 -18.37 -12.32
CA TYR A 153 1.58 -18.47 -12.95
C TYR A 153 1.69 -18.51 -14.48
#